data_53efa4d46202a190b619bbdbacb40d7e
#
_entry.id   53efa4d46202a190b619bbdbacb40d7e
#
_cell.length_a   1.000
_cell.length_b   1.000
_cell.length_c   1.000
_cell.angle_alpha   90.00
_cell.angle_beta   90.00
_cell.angle_gamma   90.00
#
_symmetry.space_group_name_H-M   'P 1'
#
loop_
_entity.id
_entity.type
_entity.pdbx_description
1 polymer ?
#
loop_
_entity_poly.entity_id
_entity_poly.type
_entity_poly.pdbx_seq_one_letter_code
_entity_poly.pdbx_strand_id
1 'polypeptide(L)'
;DGIADSKEFDEIIMSPLDYPYVKPKLLVKTGEEVKVGTSIFFDKLNPDIKFVSPVSGKVSDIVYGERRVIQSISISNDLKYESLEFAFEESAVVSKEVWANSLKESGPWSLIRQRPFSKIADPEKAPKSVFISLYDTRPYGCDPELVISSNKDLFNKGLKLISKIADCPIHICTDIDFDLDLISIGNQRSCELHTVEGPHPAGNVGVQIHHIDPILEKADTRWYLDANALIDFGYFYENKSYNPYKIISISGAASDLNFQKVVKSQSLESILSEFELNEDSQRIAGGDILSGVERKMNDGIGPYDDMVTIIDIDKERDFLGWV
;
A
#
# COMPACT_ATOMS: atom_id res chain seq x y z
N ASP A 1 -1.78 0.07 23.25
CA ASP A 1 -2.04 -1.35 23.01
C ASP A 1 -3.19 -1.62 22.01
N GLY A 2 -3.44 -0.78 21.04
CA GLY A 2 -4.49 -0.95 20.03
C GLY A 2 -4.28 -0.05 18.83
N ILE A 3 -5.12 -0.24 17.79
CA ILE A 3 -5.11 0.60 16.59
C ILE A 3 -6.06 1.77 16.85
N ALA A 4 -5.54 3.00 16.81
CA ALA A 4 -6.35 4.20 16.88
C ALA A 4 -7.11 4.43 15.57
N ASP A 5 -8.35 4.91 15.65
CA ASP A 5 -9.07 5.35 14.45
C ASP A 5 -8.58 6.73 13.99
N SER A 6 -8.62 6.93 12.68
CA SER A 6 -8.35 8.23 12.07
C SER A 6 -9.35 9.27 12.57
N LYS A 7 -8.87 10.48 12.82
CA LYS A 7 -9.74 11.65 13.03
C LYS A 7 -10.43 12.07 11.73
N GLU A 8 -11.52 12.82 11.87
CA GLU A 8 -12.12 13.52 10.73
C GLU A 8 -11.12 14.49 10.12
N PHE A 9 -11.12 14.59 8.81
CA PHE A 9 -10.22 15.44 8.04
C PHE A 9 -10.93 15.95 6.78
N ASP A 10 -10.49 17.09 6.28
CA ASP A 10 -11.17 17.82 5.22
C ASP A 10 -10.70 17.43 3.81
N GLU A 11 -9.49 16.90 3.67
CA GLU A 11 -8.88 16.70 2.35
C GLU A 11 -7.93 15.50 2.30
N ILE A 12 -7.93 14.83 1.15
CA ILE A 12 -6.88 13.87 0.77
C ILE A 12 -6.03 14.44 -0.36
N ILE A 13 -4.78 13.97 -0.46
CA ILE A 13 -3.84 14.41 -1.48
C ILE A 13 -3.22 13.19 -2.16
N MET A 14 -3.62 12.95 -3.41
CA MET A 14 -3.07 11.85 -4.23
C MET A 14 -1.93 12.36 -5.08
N SER A 15 -0.75 11.72 -5.01
CA SER A 15 0.36 12.02 -5.91
C SER A 15 0.61 10.88 -6.89
N PRO A 16 0.47 11.10 -8.21
CA PRO A 16 0.88 10.11 -9.20
C PRO A 16 2.36 9.77 -9.16
N LEU A 17 3.20 10.64 -8.57
CA LEU A 17 4.64 10.44 -8.41
C LEU A 17 4.97 9.32 -7.41
N ASP A 18 4.04 9.00 -6.52
CA ASP A 18 4.18 7.92 -5.56
C ASP A 18 4.06 6.52 -6.19
N TYR A 19 3.71 6.46 -7.48
CA TYR A 19 3.63 5.21 -8.24
C TYR A 19 4.79 5.12 -9.23
N PRO A 20 5.89 4.43 -8.89
CA PRO A 20 7.06 4.34 -9.75
C PRO A 20 6.73 3.81 -11.15
N TYR A 21 7.29 4.45 -12.17
CA TYR A 21 7.15 4.11 -13.60
C TYR A 21 5.75 4.35 -14.20
N VAL A 22 4.77 4.85 -13.45
CA VAL A 22 3.45 5.21 -13.97
C VAL A 22 3.53 6.49 -14.80
N LYS A 23 2.87 6.49 -15.95
CA LYS A 23 2.67 7.67 -16.79
C LYS A 23 1.23 8.12 -16.68
N PRO A 24 0.89 9.02 -15.75
CA PRO A 24 -0.50 9.32 -15.42
C PRO A 24 -1.22 10.07 -16.56
N LYS A 25 -2.50 9.75 -16.73
CA LYS A 25 -3.45 10.54 -17.50
C LYS A 25 -4.71 10.74 -16.66
N LEU A 26 -5.04 12.00 -16.41
CA LEU A 26 -6.22 12.38 -15.63
C LEU A 26 -7.52 11.96 -16.31
N LEU A 27 -8.47 11.57 -15.47
CA LEU A 27 -9.85 11.28 -15.83
C LEU A 27 -10.83 12.31 -15.25
N VAL A 28 -10.35 13.15 -14.33
CA VAL A 28 -11.16 14.16 -13.62
C VAL A 28 -10.61 15.57 -13.82
N LYS A 29 -11.43 16.57 -13.47
CA LYS A 29 -11.09 18.00 -13.49
C LYS A 29 -11.39 18.62 -12.13
N THR A 30 -10.73 19.75 -11.83
CA THR A 30 -11.06 20.57 -10.66
C THR A 30 -12.56 20.94 -10.67
N GLY A 31 -13.20 20.74 -9.53
CA GLY A 31 -14.63 20.98 -9.34
C GLY A 31 -15.54 19.79 -9.61
N GLU A 32 -15.02 18.66 -10.07
CA GLU A 32 -15.78 17.44 -10.35
C GLU A 32 -16.07 16.66 -9.05
N GLU A 33 -17.31 16.16 -8.91
CA GLU A 33 -17.71 15.32 -7.79
C GLU A 33 -17.23 13.88 -8.00
N VAL A 34 -16.76 13.25 -6.93
CA VAL A 34 -16.24 11.90 -6.92
C VAL A 34 -16.80 11.09 -5.76
N LYS A 35 -16.83 9.77 -5.92
CA LYS A 35 -17.16 8.79 -4.88
C LYS A 35 -15.95 7.94 -4.58
N VAL A 36 -15.95 7.22 -3.46
CA VAL A 36 -14.98 6.16 -3.20
C VAL A 36 -15.00 5.18 -4.38
N GLY A 37 -13.83 4.92 -4.98
CA GLY A 37 -13.73 4.08 -6.17
C GLY A 37 -13.82 4.82 -7.51
N THR A 38 -14.15 6.12 -7.54
CA THR A 38 -14.10 6.90 -8.79
C THR A 38 -12.69 6.98 -9.33
N SER A 39 -12.49 6.62 -10.60
CA SER A 39 -11.18 6.65 -11.26
C SER A 39 -10.69 8.10 -11.43
N ILE A 40 -9.57 8.42 -10.82
CA ILE A 40 -8.94 9.76 -10.84
C ILE A 40 -7.96 9.89 -12.00
N PHE A 41 -7.11 8.90 -12.18
CA PHE A 41 -6.19 8.80 -13.31
C PHE A 41 -5.91 7.33 -13.64
N PHE A 42 -5.24 7.11 -14.78
CA PHE A 42 -4.76 5.79 -15.20
C PHE A 42 -3.33 5.86 -15.72
N ASP A 43 -2.68 4.70 -15.82
CA ASP A 43 -1.37 4.58 -16.45
C ASP A 43 -1.48 4.50 -17.97
N LYS A 44 -0.86 5.43 -18.70
CA LYS A 44 -0.83 5.40 -20.18
C LYS A 44 -0.16 4.14 -20.75
N LEU A 45 0.70 3.48 -19.99
CA LEU A 45 1.37 2.26 -20.43
C LEU A 45 0.47 1.03 -20.26
N ASN A 46 -0.43 1.08 -19.27
CA ASN A 46 -1.42 0.04 -18.95
C ASN A 46 -2.77 0.70 -18.66
N PRO A 47 -3.55 1.10 -19.67
CA PRO A 47 -4.74 1.95 -19.49
C PRO A 47 -5.85 1.34 -18.64
N ASP A 48 -5.85 0.03 -18.47
CA ASP A 48 -6.82 -0.67 -17.63
C ASP A 48 -6.55 -0.49 -16.14
N ILE A 49 -5.31 -0.16 -15.74
CA ILE A 49 -4.96 0.08 -14.35
C ILE A 49 -5.41 1.48 -13.96
N LYS A 50 -6.43 1.55 -13.11
CA LYS A 50 -7.01 2.78 -12.58
C LYS A 50 -6.49 3.07 -11.17
N PHE A 51 -6.40 4.35 -10.87
CA PHE A 51 -6.09 4.88 -9.55
C PHE A 51 -7.31 5.67 -9.09
N VAL A 52 -7.89 5.25 -7.99
CA VAL A 52 -9.24 5.65 -7.60
C VAL A 52 -9.24 6.49 -6.33
N SER A 53 -10.29 7.29 -6.16
CA SER A 53 -10.49 8.09 -4.95
C SER A 53 -10.81 7.20 -3.75
N PRO A 54 -10.15 7.42 -2.58
CA PRO A 54 -10.52 6.76 -1.33
C PRO A 54 -11.62 7.51 -0.55
N VAL A 55 -12.07 8.67 -1.02
CA VAL A 55 -13.15 9.45 -0.39
C VAL A 55 -14.22 9.83 -1.38
N SER A 56 -15.42 10.14 -0.89
CA SER A 56 -16.42 10.91 -1.62
C SER A 56 -16.24 12.39 -1.35
N GLY A 57 -16.58 13.22 -2.32
CA GLY A 57 -16.43 14.65 -2.25
C GLY A 57 -16.15 15.30 -3.59
N LYS A 58 -15.26 16.29 -3.61
CA LYS A 58 -15.02 17.10 -4.81
C LYS A 58 -13.53 17.30 -5.05
N VAL A 59 -13.09 17.16 -6.30
CA VAL A 59 -11.71 17.52 -6.69
C VAL A 59 -11.52 19.02 -6.46
N SER A 60 -10.73 19.37 -5.43
CA SER A 60 -10.49 20.75 -5.00
C SER A 60 -9.40 21.42 -5.83
N ASP A 61 -8.30 20.71 -6.08
CA ASP A 61 -7.18 21.24 -6.85
C ASP A 61 -6.40 20.15 -7.61
N ILE A 62 -5.67 20.56 -8.66
CA ILE A 62 -4.75 19.73 -9.42
C ILE A 62 -3.47 20.55 -9.66
N VAL A 63 -2.40 20.19 -8.96
CA VAL A 63 -1.12 20.89 -9.04
C VAL A 63 -0.25 20.30 -10.14
N TYR A 64 0.28 21.16 -10.98
CA TYR A 64 1.22 20.82 -12.04
C TYR A 64 2.59 21.43 -11.76
N GLY A 65 3.61 20.61 -11.86
CA GLY A 65 5.00 21.04 -11.82
C GLY A 65 5.55 21.40 -13.22
N GLU A 66 6.87 21.42 -13.31
CA GLU A 66 7.56 21.63 -14.57
C GLU A 66 7.11 20.65 -15.65
N ARG A 67 7.08 21.11 -16.92
CA ARG A 67 6.66 20.31 -18.08
C ARG A 67 5.26 19.69 -17.93
N ARG A 68 4.40 20.30 -17.10
CA ARG A 68 3.03 19.85 -16.82
C ARG A 68 2.97 18.44 -16.19
N VAL A 69 3.98 18.05 -15.43
CA VAL A 69 3.93 16.83 -14.61
C VAL A 69 2.92 17.04 -13.49
N ILE A 70 1.98 16.13 -13.34
CA ILE A 70 0.99 16.18 -12.26
C ILE A 70 1.71 15.85 -10.96
N GLN A 71 1.74 16.80 -10.02
CA GLN A 71 2.37 16.64 -8.72
C GLN A 71 1.39 16.10 -7.70
N SER A 72 0.22 16.71 -7.60
CA SER A 72 -0.80 16.28 -6.66
C SER A 72 -2.20 16.54 -7.20
N ILE A 73 -3.16 15.79 -6.67
CA ILE A 73 -4.58 15.91 -6.90
C ILE A 73 -5.24 15.91 -5.52
N SER A 74 -5.80 17.05 -5.15
CA SER A 74 -6.50 17.23 -3.88
C SER A 74 -7.98 16.96 -4.05
N ILE A 75 -8.57 16.27 -3.08
CA ILE A 75 -10.01 15.95 -3.05
C ILE A 75 -10.54 16.30 -1.67
N SER A 76 -11.48 17.26 -1.62
CA SER A 76 -12.19 17.56 -0.38
C SER A 76 -13.07 16.39 0.02
N ASN A 77 -13.02 16.03 1.30
CA ASN A 77 -13.77 14.91 1.86
C ASN A 77 -15.13 15.41 2.38
N ASP A 78 -16.22 14.86 1.89
CA ASP A 78 -17.56 15.19 2.36
C ASP A 78 -18.03 14.34 3.56
N LEU A 79 -17.15 13.46 4.06
CA LEU A 79 -17.35 12.55 5.19
C LEU A 79 -18.49 11.53 5.02
N LYS A 80 -19.09 11.43 3.83
CA LYS A 80 -20.19 10.48 3.57
C LYS A 80 -19.71 9.12 3.12
N TYR A 81 -18.51 9.08 2.51
CA TYR A 81 -17.91 7.84 1.96
C TYR A 81 -18.84 7.08 1.01
N GLU A 82 -19.63 7.83 0.22
CA GLU A 82 -20.42 7.20 -0.85
C GLU A 82 -19.52 6.44 -1.79
N SER A 83 -19.77 5.15 -1.98
CA SER A 83 -18.91 4.23 -2.72
C SER A 83 -19.53 3.78 -4.03
N LEU A 84 -18.69 3.56 -5.03
CA LEU A 84 -19.05 2.84 -6.22
C LEU A 84 -19.06 1.34 -5.96
N GLU A 85 -20.06 0.64 -6.47
CA GLU A 85 -20.12 -0.80 -6.51
C GLU A 85 -19.64 -1.29 -7.88
N PHE A 86 -18.67 -2.20 -7.88
CA PHE A 86 -18.15 -2.84 -9.09
C PHE A 86 -18.87 -4.18 -9.28
N ALA A 87 -20.06 -4.13 -9.88
CA ALA A 87 -20.85 -5.31 -10.14
C ALA A 87 -20.23 -6.12 -11.30
N PHE A 88 -20.03 -7.41 -11.10
CA PHE A 88 -19.81 -8.38 -12.16
C PHE A 88 -20.77 -9.56 -11.96
N GLU A 89 -21.13 -10.21 -13.07
CA GLU A 89 -22.06 -11.34 -13.00
C GLU A 89 -21.50 -12.44 -12.09
N GLU A 90 -22.21 -12.72 -11.01
CA GLU A 90 -21.95 -13.90 -10.18
C GLU A 90 -22.35 -15.16 -10.94
N SER A 91 -21.48 -15.63 -11.83
CA SER A 91 -21.55 -17.01 -12.27
C SER A 91 -20.95 -17.91 -11.19
N ALA A 92 -21.38 -19.16 -11.11
CA ALA A 92 -20.89 -20.11 -10.10
C ALA A 92 -19.35 -20.27 -10.09
N VAL A 93 -18.69 -19.88 -11.18
CA VAL A 93 -17.22 -19.82 -11.33
C VAL A 93 -16.84 -18.53 -12.03
N VAL A 94 -16.46 -17.51 -11.27
CA VAL A 94 -15.89 -16.28 -11.83
C VAL A 94 -14.45 -16.58 -12.27
N SER A 95 -14.14 -16.31 -13.55
CA SER A 95 -12.81 -16.57 -14.09
C SER A 95 -11.73 -15.64 -13.49
N LYS A 96 -10.45 -16.06 -13.56
CA LYS A 96 -9.33 -15.25 -13.09
C LYS A 96 -9.23 -13.92 -13.84
N GLU A 97 -9.56 -13.90 -15.12
CA GLU A 97 -9.55 -12.70 -15.96
C GLU A 97 -10.58 -11.67 -15.48
N VAL A 98 -11.77 -12.11 -15.10
CA VAL A 98 -12.82 -11.23 -14.56
C VAL A 98 -12.34 -10.60 -13.25
N TRP A 99 -11.76 -11.40 -12.33
CA TRP A 99 -11.20 -10.87 -11.09
C TRP A 99 -10.05 -9.89 -11.33
N ALA A 100 -9.11 -10.25 -12.22
CA ALA A 100 -7.99 -9.39 -12.56
C ALA A 100 -8.46 -8.05 -13.17
N ASN A 101 -9.42 -8.08 -14.10
CA ASN A 101 -9.99 -6.88 -14.70
C ASN A 101 -10.70 -6.00 -13.66
N SER A 102 -11.49 -6.62 -12.77
CA SER A 102 -12.19 -5.90 -11.71
C SER A 102 -11.21 -5.21 -10.75
N LEU A 103 -10.11 -5.86 -10.36
CA LEU A 103 -9.07 -5.24 -9.52
C LEU A 103 -8.33 -4.11 -10.23
N LYS A 104 -8.11 -4.21 -11.54
CA LYS A 104 -7.51 -3.14 -12.35
C LYS A 104 -8.42 -1.92 -12.40
N GLU A 105 -9.70 -2.12 -12.62
CA GLU A 105 -10.68 -1.04 -12.73
C GLU A 105 -10.99 -0.38 -11.38
N SER A 106 -11.09 -1.18 -10.32
CA SER A 106 -11.44 -0.70 -8.97
C SER A 106 -10.26 -0.20 -8.13
N GLY A 107 -9.01 -0.28 -8.63
CA GLY A 107 -7.81 0.30 -8.01
C GLY A 107 -6.85 -0.66 -7.30
N PRO A 108 -7.26 -1.75 -6.63
CA PRO A 108 -6.37 -2.60 -5.85
C PRO A 108 -5.24 -3.26 -6.63
N TRP A 109 -5.36 -3.43 -7.96
CA TRP A 109 -4.27 -3.96 -8.78
C TRP A 109 -2.96 -3.18 -8.59
N SER A 110 -3.02 -1.88 -8.34
CA SER A 110 -1.86 -1.03 -8.11
C SER A 110 -1.00 -1.44 -6.91
N LEU A 111 -1.55 -2.26 -6.01
CA LEU A 111 -0.87 -2.78 -4.82
C LEU A 111 -0.06 -4.04 -5.10
N ILE A 112 -0.29 -4.72 -6.23
CA ILE A 112 0.58 -5.82 -6.65
C ILE A 112 1.88 -5.22 -7.19
N ARG A 113 2.97 -5.44 -6.47
CA ARG A 113 4.30 -4.99 -6.88
C ARG A 113 5.05 -6.12 -7.57
N GLN A 114 5.89 -5.79 -8.52
CA GLN A 114 6.64 -6.74 -9.34
C GLN A 114 8.14 -6.53 -9.22
N ARG A 115 8.88 -7.60 -8.95
CA ARG A 115 10.34 -7.65 -9.09
C ARG A 115 10.73 -8.22 -10.46
N PRO A 116 11.81 -7.75 -11.07
CA PRO A 116 12.69 -6.66 -10.62
C PRO A 116 12.02 -5.28 -10.71
N PHE A 117 12.68 -4.25 -10.14
CA PHE A 117 12.35 -2.81 -10.19
C PHE A 117 11.20 -2.32 -9.30
N SER A 118 10.51 -3.17 -8.54
CA SER A 118 9.40 -2.78 -7.64
C SER A 118 8.34 -1.90 -8.33
N LYS A 119 8.01 -2.17 -9.57
CA LYS A 119 6.93 -1.52 -10.30
C LYS A 119 5.59 -2.21 -10.05
N ILE A 120 4.49 -1.59 -10.44
CA ILE A 120 3.18 -2.24 -10.47
C ILE A 120 3.26 -3.46 -11.40
N ALA A 121 2.62 -4.56 -11.00
CA ALA A 121 2.59 -5.79 -11.77
C ALA A 121 2.01 -5.56 -13.18
N ASP A 122 2.75 -6.02 -14.18
CA ASP A 122 2.31 -5.99 -15.57
C ASP A 122 1.21 -7.04 -15.76
N PRO A 123 -0.03 -6.63 -16.05
CA PRO A 123 -1.15 -7.57 -16.15
C PRO A 123 -1.05 -8.57 -17.30
N GLU A 124 -0.20 -8.28 -18.29
CA GLU A 124 0.05 -9.15 -19.45
C GLU A 124 1.13 -10.22 -19.17
N LYS A 125 1.78 -10.16 -17.99
CA LYS A 125 2.85 -11.08 -17.61
C LYS A 125 2.49 -11.87 -16.37
N ALA A 126 2.30 -13.18 -16.54
CA ALA A 126 2.14 -14.07 -15.41
C ALA A 126 3.44 -14.11 -14.57
N PRO A 127 3.34 -14.00 -13.24
CA PRO A 127 4.50 -14.18 -12.37
C PRO A 127 4.91 -15.64 -12.29
N LYS A 128 6.19 -15.92 -12.02
CA LYS A 128 6.62 -17.29 -11.67
C LYS A 128 6.18 -17.68 -10.26
N SER A 129 6.15 -16.72 -9.36
CA SER A 129 5.63 -16.89 -8.00
C SER A 129 5.15 -15.57 -7.43
N VAL A 130 4.39 -15.65 -6.33
CA VAL A 130 3.95 -14.51 -5.52
C VAL A 130 4.56 -14.62 -4.13
N PHE A 131 5.07 -13.52 -3.61
CA PHE A 131 5.60 -13.42 -2.25
C PHE A 131 4.67 -12.58 -1.39
N ILE A 132 4.32 -13.09 -0.22
CA ILE A 132 3.61 -12.38 0.83
C ILE A 132 4.57 -12.27 2.00
N SER A 133 5.12 -11.06 2.21
CA SER A 133 6.08 -10.82 3.27
C SER A 133 5.34 -10.34 4.51
N LEU A 134 5.36 -11.19 5.55
CA LEU A 134 4.77 -10.95 6.87
C LEU A 134 5.86 -10.91 7.96
N TYR A 135 7.09 -10.60 7.57
CA TYR A 135 8.21 -10.38 8.48
C TYR A 135 8.84 -9.02 8.17
N ASP A 136 8.66 -8.08 9.08
CA ASP A 136 9.23 -6.75 8.96
C ASP A 136 10.42 -6.58 9.92
N THR A 137 11.59 -6.30 9.38
CA THR A 137 12.82 -6.06 10.13
C THR A 137 13.26 -4.60 10.08
N ARG A 138 12.44 -3.72 9.51
CA ARG A 138 12.70 -2.28 9.51
C ARG A 138 12.57 -1.71 10.93
N PRO A 139 13.38 -0.71 11.30
CA PRO A 139 13.20 -0.03 12.58
C PRO A 139 11.78 0.52 12.71
N TYR A 140 11.08 0.15 13.79
CA TYR A 140 9.69 0.55 14.06
C TYR A 140 8.68 0.15 12.96
N GLY A 141 8.96 -0.93 12.23
CA GLY A 141 8.09 -1.44 11.17
C GLY A 141 6.67 -1.67 11.63
N CYS A 142 5.74 -1.64 10.69
CA CYS A 142 4.36 -1.96 10.97
C CYS A 142 4.22 -3.47 11.21
N ASP A 143 3.78 -3.86 12.41
CA ASP A 143 3.63 -5.27 12.79
C ASP A 143 2.55 -5.96 11.94
N PRO A 144 2.92 -6.94 11.08
CA PRO A 144 1.95 -7.62 10.23
C PRO A 144 0.91 -8.42 11.02
N GLU A 145 1.25 -8.97 12.19
CA GLU A 145 0.29 -9.70 13.02
C GLU A 145 -0.82 -8.78 13.54
N LEU A 146 -0.45 -7.59 13.98
CA LEU A 146 -1.42 -6.60 14.46
C LEU A 146 -2.36 -6.18 13.31
N VAL A 147 -1.81 -5.95 12.11
CA VAL A 147 -2.59 -5.60 10.92
C VAL A 147 -3.56 -6.71 10.55
N ILE A 148 -3.08 -7.97 10.55
CA ILE A 148 -3.90 -9.14 10.19
C ILE A 148 -4.94 -9.43 11.25
N SER A 149 -4.58 -9.43 12.53
CA SER A 149 -5.51 -9.76 13.63
C SER A 149 -6.74 -8.87 13.63
N SER A 150 -6.57 -7.60 13.26
CA SER A 150 -7.66 -6.63 13.14
C SER A 150 -8.61 -6.90 11.96
N ASN A 151 -8.14 -7.65 10.93
CA ASN A 151 -8.87 -7.89 9.69
C ASN A 151 -8.68 -9.32 9.16
N LYS A 152 -8.60 -10.30 10.04
CA LYS A 152 -8.25 -11.71 9.73
C LYS A 152 -9.07 -12.30 8.58
N ASP A 153 -10.37 -12.09 8.59
CA ASP A 153 -11.26 -12.63 7.55
C ASP A 153 -11.00 -12.02 6.20
N LEU A 154 -10.79 -10.69 6.15
CA LEU A 154 -10.47 -9.98 4.91
C LEU A 154 -9.10 -10.41 4.37
N PHE A 155 -8.09 -10.52 5.23
CA PHE A 155 -6.77 -11.02 4.85
C PHE A 155 -6.86 -12.39 4.17
N ASN A 156 -7.57 -13.34 4.79
CA ASN A 156 -7.72 -14.69 4.24
C ASN A 156 -8.55 -14.75 2.95
N LYS A 157 -9.57 -13.88 2.81
CA LYS A 157 -10.30 -13.71 1.54
C LYS A 157 -9.38 -13.14 0.45
N GLY A 158 -8.49 -12.20 0.80
CA GLY A 158 -7.49 -11.66 -0.10
C GLY A 158 -6.47 -12.70 -0.56
N LEU A 159 -5.97 -13.51 0.37
CA LEU A 159 -5.08 -14.63 0.07
C LEU A 159 -5.75 -15.63 -0.92
N LYS A 160 -7.02 -15.93 -0.70
CA LYS A 160 -7.80 -16.76 -1.62
C LYS A 160 -7.97 -16.11 -3.00
N LEU A 161 -8.16 -14.80 -3.05
CA LEU A 161 -8.33 -14.09 -4.33
C LEU A 161 -7.03 -14.06 -5.12
N ILE A 162 -5.89 -13.71 -4.48
CA ILE A 162 -4.60 -13.68 -5.18
C ILE A 162 -4.19 -15.07 -5.68
N SER A 163 -4.50 -16.15 -4.94
CA SER A 163 -4.21 -17.51 -5.38
C SER A 163 -5.00 -17.93 -6.63
N LYS A 164 -6.19 -17.36 -6.83
CA LYS A 164 -6.98 -17.59 -8.04
C LYS A 164 -6.45 -16.80 -9.25
N ILE A 165 -5.93 -15.60 -9.02
CA ILE A 165 -5.46 -14.71 -10.09
C ILE A 165 -4.07 -15.09 -10.57
N ALA A 166 -3.15 -15.34 -9.65
CA ALA A 166 -1.75 -15.57 -9.98
C ALA A 166 -1.50 -16.94 -10.63
N ASP A 167 -2.24 -17.97 -10.24
CA ASP A 167 -2.14 -19.35 -10.78
C ASP A 167 -0.70 -19.90 -10.76
N CYS A 168 0.04 -19.61 -9.69
CA CYS A 168 1.44 -19.97 -9.48
C CYS A 168 1.71 -20.18 -7.99
N PRO A 169 2.91 -20.67 -7.59
CA PRO A 169 3.29 -20.80 -6.19
C PRO A 169 3.20 -19.46 -5.44
N ILE A 170 2.71 -19.53 -4.20
CA ILE A 170 2.62 -18.40 -3.28
C ILE A 170 3.50 -18.70 -2.07
N HIS A 171 4.54 -17.92 -1.87
CA HIS A 171 5.46 -18.02 -0.74
C HIS A 171 5.05 -17.01 0.33
N ILE A 172 4.63 -17.52 1.50
CA ILE A 172 4.28 -16.70 2.66
C ILE A 172 5.46 -16.74 3.62
N CYS A 173 6.07 -15.59 3.89
CA CYS A 173 7.26 -15.46 4.70
C CYS A 173 6.90 -14.81 6.05
N THR A 174 7.12 -15.52 7.15
CA THR A 174 6.86 -15.07 8.53
C THR A 174 8.14 -15.19 9.35
N ASP A 175 8.17 -14.59 10.53
CA ASP A 175 9.18 -14.96 11.53
C ASP A 175 8.83 -16.28 12.23
N ILE A 176 9.71 -16.68 13.17
CA ILE A 176 9.54 -17.96 13.89
C ILE A 176 8.40 -17.92 14.91
N ASP A 177 8.12 -16.74 15.45
CA ASP A 177 7.14 -16.54 16.54
C ASP A 177 5.75 -16.14 16.01
N PHE A 178 5.59 -16.02 14.69
CA PHE A 178 4.35 -15.58 14.04
C PHE A 178 3.16 -16.49 14.38
N ASP A 179 2.03 -15.89 14.75
CA ASP A 179 0.78 -16.63 15.02
C ASP A 179 0.18 -17.18 13.72
N LEU A 180 0.49 -18.44 13.43
CA LEU A 180 0.01 -19.14 12.24
C LEU A 180 -1.52 -19.34 12.19
N ASP A 181 -2.21 -19.22 13.32
CA ASP A 181 -3.68 -19.27 13.35
C ASP A 181 -4.31 -18.08 12.61
N LEU A 182 -3.56 -17.00 12.40
CA LEU A 182 -4.01 -15.86 11.59
C LEU A 182 -4.16 -16.19 10.10
N ILE A 183 -3.46 -17.22 9.61
CA ILE A 183 -3.40 -17.56 8.18
C ILE A 183 -4.19 -18.85 7.92
N SER A 184 -5.19 -18.77 7.05
CA SER A 184 -5.98 -19.93 6.63
C SER A 184 -5.58 -20.36 5.21
N ILE A 185 -4.53 -21.17 5.10
CA ILE A 185 -4.06 -21.68 3.81
C ILE A 185 -5.07 -22.68 3.21
N GLY A 186 -5.80 -23.43 4.07
CA GLY A 186 -6.78 -24.41 3.64
C GLY A 186 -6.16 -25.48 2.72
N ASN A 187 -6.92 -25.92 1.70
CA ASN A 187 -6.45 -26.87 0.69
C ASN A 187 -5.75 -26.18 -0.51
N GLN A 188 -5.24 -24.96 -0.33
CA GLN A 188 -4.55 -24.24 -1.41
C GLN A 188 -3.14 -24.83 -1.60
N ARG A 189 -3.05 -25.83 -2.49
CA ARG A 189 -1.80 -26.55 -2.80
C ARG A 189 -0.67 -25.66 -3.34
N SER A 190 -0.99 -24.42 -3.69
CA SER A 190 -0.02 -23.45 -4.22
C SER A 190 0.62 -22.58 -3.13
N CYS A 191 0.18 -22.64 -1.86
CA CYS A 191 0.71 -21.82 -0.79
C CYS A 191 1.78 -22.59 0.02
N GLU A 192 2.96 -22.00 0.13
CA GLU A 192 4.10 -22.51 0.89
C GLU A 192 4.47 -21.52 1.99
N LEU A 193 4.59 -22.00 3.22
CA LEU A 193 4.99 -21.19 4.36
C LEU A 193 6.49 -21.30 4.57
N HIS A 194 7.17 -20.16 4.76
CA HIS A 194 8.60 -20.07 5.02
C HIS A 194 8.84 -19.28 6.31
N THR A 195 9.61 -19.85 7.21
CA THR A 195 10.15 -19.15 8.37
C THR A 195 11.43 -18.42 7.97
N VAL A 196 11.49 -17.14 8.24
CA VAL A 196 12.60 -16.24 7.95
C VAL A 196 13.15 -15.70 9.26
N GLU A 197 14.46 -15.77 9.43
CA GLU A 197 15.16 -15.25 10.61
C GLU A 197 16.31 -14.33 10.19
N GLY A 198 16.65 -13.39 11.04
CA GLY A 198 17.83 -12.55 10.91
C GLY A 198 17.57 -11.07 11.10
N PRO A 199 18.65 -10.29 11.24
CA PRO A 199 18.54 -8.85 11.34
C PRO A 199 18.12 -8.24 9.99
N HIS A 200 17.74 -6.95 10.01
CA HIS A 200 17.56 -6.24 8.75
C HIS A 200 18.79 -6.42 7.83
N PRO A 201 18.60 -6.79 6.53
CA PRO A 201 17.38 -6.72 5.74
C PRO A 201 16.61 -8.05 5.53
N ALA A 202 16.63 -9.01 6.47
CA ALA A 202 15.99 -10.31 6.29
C ALA A 202 14.48 -10.20 5.97
N GLY A 203 13.79 -9.19 6.52
CA GLY A 203 12.40 -8.90 6.22
C GLY A 203 12.15 -8.28 4.84
N ASN A 204 13.19 -7.84 4.12
CA ASN A 204 12.99 -7.30 2.79
C ASN A 204 12.63 -8.39 1.79
N VAL A 205 11.49 -8.23 1.12
CA VAL A 205 11.00 -9.22 0.15
C VAL A 205 12.01 -9.57 -0.94
N GLY A 206 12.89 -8.65 -1.31
CA GLY A 206 13.97 -8.92 -2.27
C GLY A 206 14.98 -9.95 -1.77
N VAL A 207 15.27 -9.98 -0.46
CA VAL A 207 16.12 -10.97 0.19
C VAL A 207 15.40 -12.32 0.24
N GLN A 208 14.14 -12.33 0.61
CA GLN A 208 13.31 -13.54 0.64
C GLN A 208 13.21 -14.18 -0.76
N ILE A 209 12.96 -13.38 -1.80
CA ILE A 209 12.95 -13.83 -3.21
C ILE A 209 14.31 -14.45 -3.58
N HIS A 210 15.42 -13.80 -3.20
CA HIS A 210 16.76 -14.30 -3.54
C HIS A 210 17.01 -15.70 -2.97
N HIS A 211 16.56 -15.97 -1.75
CA HIS A 211 16.82 -17.23 -1.07
C HIS A 211 15.83 -18.35 -1.40
N ILE A 212 14.56 -18.00 -1.71
CA ILE A 212 13.49 -18.99 -1.88
C ILE A 212 13.26 -19.31 -3.38
N ASP A 213 13.04 -18.27 -4.19
CA ASP A 213 12.79 -18.41 -5.64
C ASP A 213 13.47 -17.28 -6.41
N PRO A 214 14.81 -17.36 -6.62
CA PRO A 214 15.59 -16.28 -7.19
C PRO A 214 15.22 -15.95 -8.63
N ILE A 215 15.39 -14.67 -9.00
CA ILE A 215 15.26 -14.20 -10.38
C ILE A 215 16.56 -14.53 -11.11
N LEU A 216 16.54 -15.51 -11.99
CA LEU A 216 17.72 -15.97 -12.73
C LEU A 216 17.78 -15.41 -14.15
N GLU A 217 16.63 -15.11 -14.74
CA GLU A 217 16.53 -14.62 -16.10
C GLU A 217 15.85 -13.24 -16.16
N LYS A 218 16.19 -12.46 -17.17
CA LYS A 218 15.63 -11.10 -17.38
C LYS A 218 14.10 -11.09 -17.55
N ALA A 219 13.54 -12.18 -18.06
CA ALA A 219 12.11 -12.33 -18.26
C ALA A 219 11.36 -12.77 -17.00
N ASP A 220 12.08 -13.27 -15.99
CA ASP A 220 11.48 -13.77 -14.77
C ASP A 220 10.90 -12.63 -13.94
N THR A 221 9.67 -12.80 -13.52
CA THR A 221 9.00 -11.86 -12.63
C THR A 221 8.48 -12.54 -11.37
N ARG A 222 8.57 -11.83 -10.26
CA ARG A 222 7.96 -12.22 -8.98
C ARG A 222 7.03 -11.09 -8.56
N TRP A 223 5.80 -11.45 -8.22
CA TRP A 223 4.91 -10.48 -7.59
C TRP A 223 5.12 -10.52 -6.08
N TYR A 224 4.79 -9.41 -5.42
CA TYR A 224 4.77 -9.37 -3.97
C TYR A 224 3.70 -8.41 -3.47
N LEU A 225 3.18 -8.74 -2.29
CA LEU A 225 2.16 -7.99 -1.57
C LEU A 225 2.50 -8.01 -0.07
N ASP A 226 1.98 -7.02 0.64
CA ASP A 226 1.97 -6.95 2.10
C ASP A 226 0.60 -7.32 2.67
N ALA A 227 0.47 -7.25 4.01
CA ALA A 227 -0.77 -7.57 4.71
C ALA A 227 -1.91 -6.61 4.34
N ASN A 228 -1.65 -5.29 4.25
CA ASN A 228 -2.64 -4.29 3.89
C ASN A 228 -3.20 -4.54 2.47
N ALA A 229 -2.34 -4.88 1.51
CA ALA A 229 -2.76 -5.18 0.15
C ALA A 229 -3.70 -6.41 0.09
N LEU A 230 -3.41 -7.46 0.88
CA LEU A 230 -4.30 -8.62 0.95
C LEU A 230 -5.63 -8.29 1.63
N ILE A 231 -5.64 -7.43 2.65
CA ILE A 231 -6.88 -6.94 3.26
C ILE A 231 -7.71 -6.18 2.22
N ASP A 232 -7.10 -5.36 1.39
CA ASP A 232 -7.78 -4.65 0.30
C ASP A 232 -8.42 -5.61 -0.70
N PHE A 233 -7.70 -6.66 -1.07
CA PHE A 233 -8.22 -7.70 -1.96
C PHE A 233 -9.40 -8.44 -1.35
N GLY A 234 -9.31 -8.76 -0.06
CA GLY A 234 -10.40 -9.38 0.67
C GLY A 234 -11.61 -8.47 0.82
N TYR A 235 -11.39 -7.21 1.10
CA TYR A 235 -12.46 -6.21 1.15
C TYR A 235 -13.19 -6.10 -0.20
N PHE A 236 -12.44 -6.00 -1.30
CA PHE A 236 -13.02 -5.99 -2.64
C PHE A 236 -13.76 -7.29 -2.95
N TYR A 237 -13.18 -8.44 -2.58
CA TYR A 237 -13.83 -9.75 -2.78
C TYR A 237 -15.19 -9.82 -2.09
N GLU A 238 -15.32 -9.25 -0.90
CA GLU A 238 -16.56 -9.27 -0.11
C GLU A 238 -17.55 -8.20 -0.54
N ASN A 239 -17.08 -6.93 -0.61
CA ASN A 239 -17.95 -5.76 -0.74
C ASN A 239 -18.11 -5.26 -2.18
N LYS A 240 -17.34 -5.76 -3.13
CA LYS A 240 -17.31 -5.28 -4.52
C LYS A 240 -17.09 -3.76 -4.64
N SER A 241 -16.36 -3.21 -3.68
CA SER A 241 -16.06 -1.79 -3.60
C SER A 241 -14.60 -1.57 -3.15
N TYR A 242 -14.09 -0.36 -3.35
CA TYR A 242 -12.73 -0.01 -2.94
C TYR A 242 -12.64 0.16 -1.42
N ASN A 243 -11.59 -0.40 -0.80
CA ASN A 243 -11.29 -0.17 0.61
C ASN A 243 -10.57 1.17 0.79
N PRO A 244 -11.18 2.17 1.44
CA PRO A 244 -10.52 3.47 1.64
C PRO A 244 -9.45 3.46 2.72
N TYR A 245 -9.42 2.46 3.59
CA TYR A 245 -8.59 2.45 4.80
C TYR A 245 -7.32 1.62 4.63
N LYS A 246 -6.31 1.96 5.43
CA LYS A 246 -5.14 1.13 5.72
C LYS A 246 -4.67 1.36 7.15
N ILE A 247 -3.88 0.42 7.68
CA ILE A 247 -3.22 0.55 8.98
C ILE A 247 -1.77 0.93 8.74
N ILE A 248 -1.28 1.90 9.51
CA ILE A 248 0.10 2.35 9.49
C ILE A 248 0.66 2.39 10.90
N SER A 249 1.99 2.37 11.00
CA SER A 249 2.69 2.76 12.23
C SER A 249 3.19 4.21 12.14
N ILE A 250 3.21 4.90 13.27
CA ILE A 250 3.80 6.23 13.42
C ILE A 250 4.83 6.13 14.54
N SER A 251 6.05 6.61 14.29
CA SER A 251 7.16 6.45 15.22
C SER A 251 8.24 7.52 15.03
N GLY A 252 9.20 7.53 15.92
CA GLY A 252 10.39 8.37 15.84
C GLY A 252 10.42 9.48 16.90
N ALA A 253 11.07 10.60 16.61
CA ALA A 253 11.41 11.63 17.59
C ALA A 253 10.23 12.29 18.32
N ALA A 254 9.04 12.28 17.74
CA ALA A 254 7.86 12.92 18.33
C ALA A 254 6.89 11.91 18.97
N SER A 255 7.14 10.61 18.87
CA SER A 255 6.20 9.59 19.33
C SER A 255 6.87 8.25 19.62
N ASP A 256 6.42 7.57 20.66
CA ASP A 256 6.55 6.12 20.75
C ASP A 256 5.77 5.45 19.60
N LEU A 257 6.06 4.18 19.33
CA LEU A 257 5.38 3.42 18.29
C LEU A 257 3.86 3.39 18.51
N ASN A 258 3.11 3.98 17.59
CA ASN A 258 1.66 4.00 17.57
C ASN A 258 1.13 3.40 16.27
N PHE A 259 0.02 2.67 16.36
CA PHE A 259 -0.68 2.15 15.19
C PHE A 259 -1.98 2.92 14.96
N GLN A 260 -2.21 3.31 13.73
CA GLN A 260 -3.38 4.09 13.36
C GLN A 260 -4.02 3.56 12.07
N LYS A 261 -5.34 3.47 12.08
CA LYS A 261 -6.12 3.26 10.87
C LYS A 261 -6.35 4.61 10.21
N VAL A 262 -5.86 4.78 9.00
CA VAL A 262 -5.95 6.03 8.23
C VAL A 262 -6.68 5.82 6.91
N VAL A 263 -7.19 6.90 6.34
CA VAL A 263 -7.68 6.88 4.96
C VAL A 263 -6.49 7.00 4.02
N LYS A 264 -6.50 6.24 2.94
CA LYS A 264 -5.44 6.30 1.91
C LYS A 264 -5.35 7.71 1.33
N SER A 265 -4.14 8.18 1.11
CA SER A 265 -3.84 9.55 0.67
C SER A 265 -4.32 10.66 1.62
N GLN A 266 -4.70 10.36 2.87
CA GLN A 266 -4.98 11.37 3.90
C GLN A 266 -3.75 12.26 4.09
N SER A 267 -3.94 13.57 4.30
CA SER A 267 -2.84 14.50 4.51
C SER A 267 -2.04 14.16 5.77
N LEU A 268 -0.72 14.29 5.70
CA LEU A 268 0.14 14.06 6.87
C LEU A 268 -0.12 15.10 7.97
N GLU A 269 -0.51 16.32 7.62
CA GLU A 269 -0.95 17.33 8.57
C GLU A 269 -2.09 16.82 9.46
N SER A 270 -3.08 16.17 8.85
CA SER A 270 -4.20 15.58 9.58
C SER A 270 -3.78 14.36 10.41
N ILE A 271 -2.99 13.44 9.83
CA ILE A 271 -2.52 12.23 10.50
C ILE A 271 -1.68 12.59 11.73
N LEU A 272 -0.81 13.59 11.60
CA LEU A 272 0.15 14.00 12.62
C LEU A 272 -0.34 15.14 13.51
N SER A 273 -1.61 15.51 13.43
CA SER A 273 -2.18 16.68 14.13
C SER A 273 -2.09 16.63 15.67
N GLU A 274 -1.89 15.44 16.25
CA GLU A 274 -1.71 15.27 17.71
C GLU A 274 -0.25 15.37 18.15
N PHE A 275 0.69 15.40 17.21
CA PHE A 275 2.11 15.44 17.50
C PHE A 275 2.60 16.88 17.41
N GLU A 276 3.34 17.32 18.42
CA GLU A 276 4.02 18.61 18.39
C GLU A 276 5.28 18.51 17.52
N LEU A 277 5.13 18.77 16.22
CA LEU A 277 6.22 18.71 15.26
C LEU A 277 6.89 20.06 15.08
N ASN A 278 8.21 20.07 15.01
CA ASN A 278 9.02 21.22 14.65
C ASN A 278 9.63 21.02 13.25
N GLU A 279 8.97 21.57 12.22
CA GLU A 279 9.41 21.42 10.82
C GLU A 279 10.83 21.96 10.57
N ASP A 280 11.33 22.89 11.39
CA ASP A 280 12.70 23.42 11.27
C ASP A 280 13.77 22.44 11.77
N SER A 281 13.40 21.50 12.65
CA SER A 281 14.32 20.55 13.29
C SER A 281 13.96 19.09 13.06
N GLN A 282 12.85 18.82 12.38
CA GLN A 282 12.38 17.47 12.14
C GLN A 282 12.05 17.25 10.66
N ARG A 283 12.17 16.02 10.22
CA ARG A 283 11.74 15.54 8.91
C ARG A 283 10.72 14.43 9.06
N ILE A 284 9.83 14.35 8.10
CA ILE A 284 8.86 13.27 7.98
C ILE A 284 9.30 12.35 6.84
N ALA A 285 9.39 11.06 7.13
CA ALA A 285 9.60 10.03 6.13
C ALA A 285 8.31 9.19 5.98
N GLY A 286 7.79 9.10 4.77
CA GLY A 286 6.84 8.05 4.40
C GLY A 286 7.61 6.75 4.20
N GLY A 287 7.43 5.80 5.13
CA GLY A 287 8.27 4.62 5.27
C GLY A 287 9.27 4.73 6.42
N ASP A 288 10.26 3.85 6.44
CA ASP A 288 11.28 3.74 7.46
C ASP A 288 12.44 4.74 7.28
N ILE A 289 13.29 4.85 8.29
CA ILE A 289 14.45 5.77 8.28
C ILE A 289 15.56 5.34 7.28
N LEU A 290 15.54 4.11 6.76
CA LEU A 290 16.57 3.57 5.89
C LEU A 290 16.23 3.74 4.41
N SER A 291 14.95 3.64 4.07
CA SER A 291 14.48 3.60 2.67
C SER A 291 13.24 4.46 2.41
N GLY A 292 12.70 5.14 3.42
CA GLY A 292 11.53 5.99 3.30
C GLY A 292 11.75 7.22 2.40
N VAL A 293 10.68 7.79 1.93
CA VAL A 293 10.68 8.99 1.08
C VAL A 293 10.38 10.21 1.94
N GLU A 294 11.18 11.28 1.82
CA GLU A 294 10.90 12.53 2.51
C GLU A 294 9.53 13.09 2.10
N ARG A 295 8.71 13.43 3.10
CA ARG A 295 7.36 13.96 2.95
C ARG A 295 7.25 15.33 3.63
N LYS A 296 6.30 16.12 3.16
CA LYS A 296 5.89 17.38 3.78
C LYS A 296 4.54 17.21 4.46
N MET A 297 4.21 18.09 5.39
CA MET A 297 2.92 18.07 6.09
C MET A 297 1.73 18.13 5.13
N ASN A 298 1.87 18.88 4.03
CA ASN A 298 0.84 18.99 3.00
C ASN A 298 0.90 17.90 1.91
N ASP A 299 1.67 16.82 2.10
CA ASP A 299 1.60 15.64 1.26
C ASP A 299 0.56 14.66 1.80
N GLY A 300 -0.01 13.84 0.94
CA GLY A 300 -0.79 12.68 1.37
C GLY A 300 0.12 11.51 1.73
N ILE A 301 -0.36 10.63 2.61
CA ILE A 301 0.34 9.36 2.85
C ILE A 301 0.39 8.54 1.56
N GLY A 302 1.57 8.10 1.18
CA GLY A 302 1.80 7.37 -0.06
C GLY A 302 1.12 5.99 -0.08
N PRO A 303 0.85 5.44 -1.26
CA PRO A 303 0.11 4.18 -1.41
C PRO A 303 0.84 2.99 -0.77
N TYR A 304 2.17 3.03 -0.75
CA TYR A 304 3.03 1.97 -0.22
C TYR A 304 3.66 2.30 1.13
N ASP A 305 3.33 3.47 1.70
CA ASP A 305 3.81 3.87 3.02
C ASP A 305 2.93 3.16 4.08
N ASP A 306 3.45 2.13 4.70
CA ASP A 306 2.84 1.40 5.82
C ASP A 306 3.28 1.94 7.18
N MET A 307 4.15 2.94 7.18
CA MET A 307 4.62 3.66 8.35
C MET A 307 4.97 5.10 8.02
N VAL A 308 4.96 5.94 9.05
CA VAL A 308 5.45 7.33 9.04
C VAL A 308 6.49 7.47 10.13
N THR A 309 7.70 7.87 9.77
CA THR A 309 8.81 8.05 10.71
C THR A 309 9.16 9.51 10.82
N ILE A 310 9.23 10.03 12.05
CA ILE A 310 9.63 11.41 12.36
C ILE A 310 11.09 11.38 12.82
N ILE A 311 11.94 12.15 12.16
CA ILE A 311 13.40 12.11 12.36
C ILE A 311 13.88 13.49 12.75
N ASP A 312 14.62 13.59 13.86
CA ASP A 312 15.30 14.83 14.22
C ASP A 312 16.43 15.14 13.24
N ILE A 313 16.52 16.41 12.85
CA ILE A 313 17.62 16.91 12.03
C ILE A 313 18.72 17.37 12.97
N ASP A 314 19.83 16.64 12.97
CA ASP A 314 21.03 17.11 13.63
C ASP A 314 21.62 18.29 12.86
N LYS A 315 21.56 19.47 13.47
CA LYS A 315 22.12 20.72 12.90
C LYS A 315 23.58 20.94 13.31
N GLU A 316 24.02 20.29 14.37
CA GLU A 316 25.38 20.38 14.86
C GLU A 316 26.20 19.20 14.36
N ARG A 317 27.23 19.47 13.58
CA ARG A 317 28.15 18.42 13.13
C ARG A 317 29.32 18.37 14.12
N ASP A 318 29.36 17.30 14.90
CA ASP A 318 30.51 17.01 15.74
C ASP A 318 31.76 16.81 14.86
N PHE A 319 32.86 17.46 15.25
CA PHE A 319 34.13 17.23 14.61
C PHE A 319 34.58 15.78 14.84
N LEU A 320 34.69 14.97 13.77
CA LEU A 320 34.96 13.54 13.82
C LEU A 320 33.82 12.70 14.46
N GLY A 321 32.56 13.14 14.42
CA GLY A 321 31.40 12.43 14.96
C GLY A 321 31.10 11.05 14.33
N TRP A 322 31.88 10.65 13.33
CA TRP A 322 31.81 9.29 12.72
C TRP A 322 32.86 8.29 13.28
N VAL A 323 33.68 8.67 14.28
CA VAL A 323 34.72 7.81 14.88
C VAL A 323 34.19 7.15 16.15
#